data_28ef312f8c2bf84ef444770a0c324f73
#
_entry.id   28ef312f8c2bf84ef444770a0c324f73
#
_cell.length_a   1.000
_cell.length_b   1.000
_cell.length_c   1.000
_cell.angle_alpha   90.00
_cell.angle_beta   90.00
_cell.angle_gamma   90.00
#
_symmetry.space_group_name_H-M   'P 1'
#
loop_
_entity.id
_entity.type
_entity.pdbx_description
1 polymer ?
#
loop_
_entity_poly.entity_id
_entity_poly.type
_entity_poly.pdbx_seq_one_letter_code
_entity_poly.pdbx_strand_id
1 'polypeptide(L)'
;QSSQGTVNRGKLLSDAVDGKGMAIKSDELLAKTGEECRQLTKDHNVIYVYQNRIDKVGHNRDSEQQAFVAVEDALEELVKIVKKLSSANANNIIITADHGFIYQDEVVGESDFSIADPSGDLLFTDRRFMCGRNMEEVDGVKKFTAEQLGLAGDVEVIVPKSINRFRKSGAATRFLHG
;
A
#
# COMPACT_ATOMS: atom_id res chain seq x y z
N GLN A 1 6.08 -7.24 18.16
CA GLN A 1 5.26 -6.03 18.39
C GLN A 1 4.41 -5.77 17.14
N SER A 2 3.09 -5.54 17.27
CA SER A 2 2.21 -5.29 16.12
C SER A 2 2.49 -3.90 15.51
N SER A 3 2.59 -3.83 14.18
CA SER A 3 2.68 -2.57 13.42
C SER A 3 1.31 -2.02 12.99
N GLN A 4 0.20 -2.68 13.38
CA GLN A 4 -1.13 -2.24 13.01
C GLN A 4 -1.58 -1.02 13.82
N GLY A 5 -2.16 -0.04 13.12
CA GLY A 5 -2.69 1.20 13.69
C GLY A 5 -1.62 2.24 14.01
N THR A 6 -2.04 3.51 13.94
CA THR A 6 -1.16 4.68 14.09
C THR A 6 -0.45 4.72 15.44
N VAL A 7 -1.11 4.25 16.51
CA VAL A 7 -0.53 4.21 17.87
C VAL A 7 0.67 3.25 17.94
N ASN A 8 0.55 2.04 17.41
CA ASN A 8 1.65 1.07 17.43
C ASN A 8 2.79 1.51 16.50
N ARG A 9 2.46 2.08 15.35
CA ARG A 9 3.45 2.65 14.43
C ARG A 9 4.21 3.81 15.06
N GLY A 10 3.50 4.69 15.80
CA GLY A 10 4.13 5.77 16.57
C GLY A 10 5.11 5.27 17.62
N LYS A 11 4.78 4.20 18.34
CA LYS A 11 5.70 3.58 19.31
C LYS A 11 6.97 3.04 18.63
N LEU A 12 6.81 2.31 17.52
CA LEU A 12 7.95 1.77 16.76
C LEU A 12 8.87 2.89 16.24
N LEU A 13 8.29 3.97 15.72
CA LEU A 13 9.06 5.14 15.28
C LEU A 13 9.76 5.82 16.44
N SER A 14 9.07 6.01 17.57
CA SER A 14 9.63 6.61 18.77
C SER A 14 10.82 5.81 19.31
N ASP A 15 10.67 4.48 19.37
CA ASP A 15 11.75 3.58 19.80
C ASP A 15 12.97 3.66 18.86
N ALA A 16 12.75 3.87 17.57
CA ALA A 16 13.81 3.94 16.57
C ALA A 16 14.58 5.27 16.56
N VAL A 17 14.02 6.36 17.13
CA VAL A 17 14.62 7.71 17.10
C VAL A 17 14.61 8.37 18.48
N ASP A 18 14.98 7.64 19.51
CA ASP A 18 15.19 8.11 20.90
C ASP A 18 13.99 8.89 21.47
N GLY A 19 12.77 8.37 21.26
CA GLY A 19 11.55 8.98 21.75
C GLY A 19 11.00 10.15 20.92
N LYS A 20 11.67 10.53 19.83
CA LYS A 20 11.30 11.66 18.97
C LYS A 20 10.65 11.27 17.65
N GLY A 21 9.96 10.15 17.61
CA GLY A 21 9.20 9.68 16.47
C GLY A 21 7.70 9.78 16.71
N MET A 22 6.95 10.14 15.68
CA MET A 22 5.49 10.26 15.73
C MET A 22 4.85 9.70 14.47
N ALA A 23 3.69 9.05 14.62
CA ALA A 23 2.79 8.70 13.53
C ALA A 23 1.46 9.43 13.70
N ILE A 24 0.98 10.05 12.62
CA ILE A 24 -0.27 10.81 12.60
C ILE A 24 -1.01 10.55 11.29
N LYS A 25 -2.33 10.60 11.29
CA LYS A 25 -3.12 10.54 10.06
C LYS A 25 -3.16 11.90 9.38
N SER A 26 -3.35 11.90 8.06
CA SER A 26 -3.42 13.12 7.24
C SER A 26 -4.53 14.07 7.67
N ASP A 27 -5.72 13.54 7.97
CA ASP A 27 -6.87 14.32 8.44
C ASP A 27 -6.61 14.98 9.80
N GLU A 28 -6.02 14.25 10.74
CA GLU A 28 -5.61 14.77 12.04
C GLU A 28 -4.56 15.88 11.92
N LEU A 29 -3.57 15.71 11.02
CA LEU A 29 -2.56 16.74 10.76
C LEU A 29 -3.17 17.99 10.14
N LEU A 30 -4.05 17.81 9.15
CA LEU A 30 -4.71 18.93 8.47
C LEU A 30 -5.64 19.73 9.40
N ALA A 31 -6.24 19.09 10.40
CA ALA A 31 -7.07 19.77 11.40
C ALA A 31 -6.27 20.64 12.39
N LYS A 32 -4.96 20.42 12.54
CA LYS A 32 -4.12 21.19 13.47
C LYS A 32 -3.93 22.64 13.00
N THR A 33 -3.75 23.54 13.96
CA THR A 33 -3.35 24.92 13.68
C THR A 33 -1.90 25.00 13.22
N GLY A 34 -1.49 26.13 12.65
CA GLY A 34 -0.10 26.37 12.28
C GLY A 34 0.85 26.33 13.48
N GLU A 35 0.42 26.79 14.66
CA GLU A 35 1.23 26.74 15.87
C GLU A 35 1.42 25.30 16.37
N GLU A 36 0.36 24.50 16.40
CA GLU A 36 0.44 23.07 16.74
C GLU A 36 1.36 22.31 15.78
N CYS A 37 1.33 22.63 14.48
CA CYS A 37 2.25 22.02 13.52
C CYS A 37 3.72 22.44 13.78
N ARG A 38 3.97 23.71 14.09
CA ARG A 38 5.30 24.17 14.48
C ARG A 38 5.81 23.48 15.75
N GLN A 39 4.92 23.26 16.71
CA GLN A 39 5.29 22.51 17.91
C GLN A 39 5.63 21.05 17.60
N LEU A 40 4.82 20.38 16.75
CA LEU A 40 5.11 19.02 16.31
C LEU A 40 6.49 18.90 15.67
N THR A 41 6.86 19.82 14.77
CA THR A 41 8.18 19.80 14.10
C THR A 41 9.35 20.12 15.03
N LYS A 42 9.11 20.81 16.13
CA LYS A 42 10.14 21.03 17.18
C LYS A 42 10.33 19.80 18.08
N ASP A 43 9.24 19.12 18.40
CA ASP A 43 9.25 18.04 19.40
C ASP A 43 9.71 16.69 18.78
N HIS A 44 9.62 16.54 17.46
CA HIS A 44 9.89 15.27 16.80
C HIS A 44 10.94 15.39 15.70
N ASN A 45 11.84 14.42 15.65
CA ASN A 45 12.85 14.27 14.60
C ASN A 45 12.27 13.59 13.35
N VAL A 46 11.28 12.71 13.54
CA VAL A 46 10.58 11.99 12.47
C VAL A 46 9.08 12.05 12.70
N ILE A 47 8.35 12.55 11.72
CA ILE A 47 6.87 12.55 11.71
C ILE A 47 6.43 11.75 10.50
N TYR A 48 5.75 10.64 10.73
CA TYR A 48 5.20 9.81 9.66
C TYR A 48 3.71 10.13 9.49
N VAL A 49 3.36 10.72 8.35
CA VAL A 49 1.98 11.08 8.03
C VAL A 49 1.36 10.00 7.15
N TYR A 50 0.32 9.35 7.65
CA TYR A 50 -0.39 8.29 6.94
C TYR A 50 -1.60 8.84 6.20
N GLN A 51 -1.67 8.57 4.90
CA GLN A 51 -2.82 8.83 4.06
C GLN A 51 -3.24 7.50 3.41
N ASN A 52 -4.53 7.19 3.45
CA ASN A 52 -5.08 5.90 2.98
C ASN A 52 -6.35 6.09 2.13
N ARG A 53 -6.44 7.19 1.39
CA ARG A 53 -7.64 7.52 0.62
C ARG A 53 -7.82 6.57 -0.58
N ILE A 54 -6.74 6.34 -1.32
CA ILE A 54 -6.76 5.55 -2.56
C ILE A 54 -7.12 4.10 -2.24
N ASP A 55 -6.42 3.47 -1.31
CA ASP A 55 -6.67 2.10 -0.91
C ASP A 55 -8.09 1.87 -0.39
N LYS A 56 -8.59 2.79 0.42
CA LYS A 56 -9.93 2.70 0.98
C LYS A 56 -11.02 2.67 -0.09
N VAL A 57 -10.82 3.38 -1.20
CA VAL A 57 -11.75 3.43 -2.33
C VAL A 57 -11.53 2.25 -3.27
N GLY A 58 -10.28 1.96 -3.60
CA GLY A 58 -9.92 0.96 -4.61
C GLY A 58 -10.20 -0.49 -4.19
N HIS A 59 -10.03 -0.83 -2.91
CA HIS A 59 -10.24 -2.18 -2.41
C HIS A 59 -11.67 -2.69 -2.53
N ASN A 60 -12.66 -1.82 -2.53
CA ASN A 60 -14.04 -2.21 -2.51
C ASN A 60 -14.60 -2.20 -3.95
N ARG A 61 -15.13 -3.34 -4.39
CA ARG A 61 -15.71 -3.50 -5.73
C ARG A 61 -16.77 -2.45 -6.05
N ASP A 62 -17.55 -2.03 -5.06
CA ASP A 62 -18.63 -1.06 -5.26
C ASP A 62 -18.12 0.37 -5.47
N SER A 63 -16.89 0.67 -5.03
CA SER A 63 -16.28 1.99 -5.12
C SER A 63 -15.04 2.06 -6.03
N GLU A 64 -14.55 0.93 -6.57
CA GLU A 64 -13.33 0.92 -7.40
C GLU A 64 -13.39 1.85 -8.61
N GLN A 65 -14.59 2.12 -9.15
CA GLN A 65 -14.78 3.06 -10.26
C GLN A 65 -14.42 4.52 -9.88
N GLN A 66 -14.39 4.83 -8.60
CA GLN A 66 -14.01 6.14 -8.09
C GLN A 66 -12.50 6.26 -7.79
N ALA A 67 -11.70 5.23 -8.15
CA ALA A 67 -10.28 5.20 -7.84
C ALA A 67 -9.52 6.41 -8.43
N PHE A 68 -9.83 6.85 -9.66
CA PHE A 68 -9.20 8.02 -10.26
C PHE A 68 -9.55 9.31 -9.51
N VAL A 69 -10.81 9.50 -9.12
CA VAL A 69 -11.22 10.65 -8.30
C VAL A 69 -10.50 10.61 -6.95
N ALA A 70 -10.39 9.43 -6.34
CA ALA A 70 -9.66 9.27 -5.09
C ALA A 70 -8.16 9.59 -5.21
N VAL A 71 -7.55 9.31 -6.38
CA VAL A 71 -6.16 9.70 -6.67
C VAL A 71 -6.01 11.21 -6.75
N GLU A 72 -6.86 11.89 -7.50
CA GLU A 72 -6.83 13.36 -7.62
C GLU A 72 -7.02 14.04 -6.27
N ASP A 73 -8.03 13.61 -5.51
CA ASP A 73 -8.28 14.08 -4.15
C ASP A 73 -7.07 13.84 -3.23
N ALA A 74 -6.41 12.67 -3.34
CA ALA A 74 -5.23 12.34 -2.57
C ALA A 74 -4.05 13.25 -2.91
N LEU A 75 -3.83 13.55 -4.19
CA LEU A 75 -2.80 14.47 -4.64
C LEU A 75 -3.03 15.89 -4.13
N GLU A 76 -4.27 16.39 -4.20
CA GLU A 76 -4.62 17.68 -3.62
C GLU A 76 -4.38 17.74 -2.12
N GLU A 77 -4.73 16.67 -1.41
CA GLU A 77 -4.49 16.55 0.03
C GLU A 77 -2.99 16.54 0.36
N LEU A 78 -2.19 15.81 -0.41
CA LEU A 78 -0.72 15.81 -0.27
C LEU A 78 -0.12 17.18 -0.45
N VAL A 79 -0.58 17.96 -1.44
CA VAL A 79 -0.13 19.36 -1.64
C VAL A 79 -0.47 20.21 -0.41
N LYS A 80 -1.66 20.05 0.18
CA LYS A 80 -2.05 20.77 1.42
C LYS A 80 -1.16 20.38 2.60
N ILE A 81 -0.85 19.10 2.76
CA ILE A 81 0.04 18.57 3.79
C ILE A 81 1.44 19.16 3.64
N VAL A 82 2.03 19.10 2.44
CA VAL A 82 3.37 19.65 2.17
C VAL A 82 3.43 21.14 2.48
N LYS A 83 2.45 21.93 2.01
CA LYS A 83 2.39 23.37 2.29
C LYS A 83 2.30 23.65 3.79
N LYS A 84 1.48 22.89 4.51
CA LYS A 84 1.29 23.04 5.95
C LYS A 84 2.56 22.72 6.74
N LEU A 85 3.23 21.61 6.41
CA LEU A 85 4.47 21.20 7.06
C LEU A 85 5.63 22.15 6.71
N SER A 86 5.76 22.58 5.47
CA SER A 86 6.76 23.58 5.08
C SER A 86 6.58 24.90 5.82
N SER A 87 5.33 25.35 6.00
CA SER A 87 5.00 26.55 6.81
C SER A 87 5.30 26.37 8.31
N ALA A 88 5.42 25.13 8.74
CA ALA A 88 5.79 24.77 10.12
C ALA A 88 7.30 24.47 10.29
N ASN A 89 8.13 24.86 9.31
CA ASN A 89 9.58 24.65 9.28
C ASN A 89 10.03 23.19 9.14
N ALA A 90 9.18 22.31 8.60
CA ALA A 90 9.62 20.98 8.16
C ALA A 90 10.38 21.13 6.82
N ASN A 91 11.71 21.12 6.86
CA ASN A 91 12.56 21.39 5.70
C ASN A 91 12.86 20.13 4.86
N ASN A 92 12.75 18.94 5.47
CA ASN A 92 12.98 17.67 4.80
C ASN A 92 11.67 16.89 4.75
N ILE A 93 11.08 16.79 3.57
CA ILE A 93 9.83 16.07 3.36
C ILE A 93 10.07 14.99 2.30
N ILE A 94 9.72 13.75 2.63
CA ILE A 94 9.75 12.60 1.72
C ILE A 94 8.32 12.14 1.50
N ILE A 95 7.93 11.99 0.25
CA ILE A 95 6.65 11.37 -0.15
C ILE A 95 6.97 9.98 -0.69
N THR A 96 6.36 8.97 -0.11
CA THR A 96 6.56 7.58 -0.49
C THR A 96 5.25 6.79 -0.39
N ALA A 97 5.21 5.63 -1.01
CA ALA A 97 4.13 4.66 -0.89
C ALA A 97 4.72 3.30 -0.51
N ASP A 98 3.93 2.46 0.12
CA ASP A 98 4.25 1.07 0.44
C ASP A 98 4.15 0.17 -0.80
N HIS A 99 3.22 0.47 -1.70
CA HIS A 99 3.07 -0.14 -3.03
C HIS A 99 2.40 0.83 -4.00
N GLY A 100 2.33 0.45 -5.26
CA GLY A 100 1.50 1.09 -6.27
C GLY A 100 0.17 0.35 -6.46
N PHE A 101 -0.53 0.68 -7.53
CA PHE A 101 -1.70 -0.06 -7.98
C PHE A 101 -1.79 -0.07 -9.51
N ILE A 102 -2.50 -1.05 -10.04
CA ILE A 102 -2.91 -1.11 -11.42
C ILE A 102 -4.42 -0.86 -11.45
N TYR A 103 -4.85 0.07 -12.27
CA TYR A 103 -6.27 0.33 -12.50
C TYR A 103 -6.61 0.19 -13.99
N GLN A 104 -7.68 -0.54 -14.28
CA GLN A 104 -8.19 -0.73 -15.62
C GLN A 104 -9.57 -0.07 -15.72
N ASP A 105 -9.66 1.00 -16.53
CA ASP A 105 -10.91 1.75 -16.69
C ASP A 105 -11.95 0.98 -17.49
N GLU A 106 -11.52 0.18 -18.48
CA GLU A 106 -12.39 -0.69 -19.24
C GLU A 106 -12.90 -1.90 -18.44
N VAL A 107 -13.99 -2.46 -18.87
CA VAL A 107 -14.54 -3.69 -18.27
C VAL A 107 -13.52 -4.82 -18.43
N VAL A 108 -13.21 -5.47 -17.32
CA VAL A 108 -12.28 -6.61 -17.29
C VAL A 108 -12.87 -7.77 -18.08
N GLY A 109 -12.22 -8.13 -19.18
CA GLY A 109 -12.59 -9.24 -20.05
C GLY A 109 -11.94 -10.57 -19.64
N GLU A 110 -12.35 -11.64 -20.29
CA GLU A 110 -11.77 -12.98 -20.04
C GLU A 110 -10.26 -13.05 -20.33
N SER A 111 -9.77 -12.29 -21.32
CA SER A 111 -8.35 -12.19 -21.67
C SER A 111 -7.47 -11.56 -20.59
N ASP A 112 -8.06 -10.81 -19.66
CA ASP A 112 -7.35 -10.14 -18.57
C ASP A 112 -7.08 -11.09 -17.40
N PHE A 113 -7.71 -12.26 -17.40
CA PHE A 113 -7.44 -13.28 -16.41
C PHE A 113 -6.35 -14.24 -16.87
N SER A 114 -5.45 -14.57 -15.96
CA SER A 114 -4.51 -15.65 -16.19
C SER A 114 -5.26 -16.99 -16.31
N ILE A 115 -4.95 -17.74 -17.34
CA ILE A 115 -5.41 -19.12 -17.50
C ILE A 115 -4.53 -20.09 -16.72
N ALA A 116 -3.42 -19.61 -16.18
CA ALA A 116 -2.48 -20.41 -15.42
C ALA A 116 -3.16 -20.92 -14.13
N ASP A 117 -3.07 -22.23 -13.92
CA ASP A 117 -3.53 -22.93 -12.72
C ASP A 117 -2.35 -23.67 -12.10
N PRO A 118 -1.46 -22.95 -11.38
CA PRO A 118 -0.26 -23.56 -10.81
C PRO A 118 -0.65 -24.55 -9.70
N SER A 119 -0.15 -25.78 -9.83
CA SER A 119 -0.28 -26.81 -8.79
C SER A 119 0.67 -26.55 -7.63
N GLY A 120 0.39 -27.15 -6.47
CA GLY A 120 1.20 -27.08 -5.25
C GLY A 120 0.38 -26.99 -3.97
N ASP A 121 1.08 -26.81 -2.86
CA ASP A 121 0.47 -26.64 -1.52
C ASP A 121 0.08 -25.18 -1.33
N LEU A 122 -1.07 -24.79 -1.86
CA LEU A 122 -1.55 -23.41 -1.85
C LEU A 122 -1.89 -22.95 -0.41
N LEU A 123 -1.28 -21.85 0.01
CA LEU A 123 -1.53 -21.22 1.32
C LEU A 123 -2.42 -20.00 1.21
N PHE A 124 -2.24 -19.19 0.16
CA PHE A 124 -2.99 -17.96 -0.03
C PHE A 124 -3.09 -17.59 -1.51
N THR A 125 -4.23 -17.03 -1.92
CA THR A 125 -4.46 -16.51 -3.27
C THR A 125 -5.00 -15.10 -3.22
N ASP A 126 -4.38 -14.23 -4.01
CA ASP A 126 -4.94 -12.94 -4.38
C ASP A 126 -4.99 -12.77 -5.90
N ARG A 127 -5.47 -11.63 -6.40
CA ARG A 127 -5.58 -11.41 -7.84
C ARG A 127 -4.22 -11.28 -8.52
N ARG A 128 -3.22 -10.78 -7.83
CA ARG A 128 -1.88 -10.52 -8.38
C ARG A 128 -0.81 -11.48 -7.88
N PHE A 129 -1.13 -12.33 -6.92
CA PHE A 129 -0.17 -13.33 -6.45
C PHE A 129 -0.84 -14.54 -5.80
N MET A 130 -0.13 -15.63 -5.79
CA MET A 130 -0.40 -16.82 -4.98
C MET A 130 0.82 -17.14 -4.15
N CYS A 131 0.61 -17.54 -2.89
CA CYS A 131 1.66 -18.06 -2.02
C CYS A 131 1.41 -19.54 -1.71
N GLY A 132 2.44 -20.33 -1.71
CA GLY A 132 2.34 -21.76 -1.43
C GLY A 132 3.70 -22.39 -1.21
N ARG A 133 3.72 -23.74 -1.22
CA ARG A 133 4.93 -24.55 -1.22
C ARG A 133 4.87 -25.54 -2.38
N ASN A 134 6.03 -25.94 -2.87
CA ASN A 134 6.12 -26.87 -3.99
C ASN A 134 5.28 -26.41 -5.21
N MET A 135 5.20 -25.09 -5.41
CA MET A 135 4.39 -24.50 -6.47
C MET A 135 5.05 -24.74 -7.83
N GLU A 136 4.27 -25.19 -8.80
CA GLU A 136 4.72 -25.36 -10.16
C GLU A 136 4.75 -24.03 -10.92
N GLU A 137 5.84 -23.72 -11.62
CA GLU A 137 5.88 -22.59 -12.55
C GLU A 137 5.33 -23.05 -13.90
N VAL A 138 4.19 -22.48 -14.30
CA VAL A 138 3.55 -22.78 -15.59
C VAL A 138 3.56 -21.54 -16.48
N ASP A 139 3.20 -21.72 -17.75
CA ASP A 139 3.14 -20.59 -18.69
C ASP A 139 2.18 -19.50 -18.19
N GLY A 140 2.56 -18.24 -18.43
CA GLY A 140 1.76 -17.08 -18.03
C GLY A 140 2.00 -16.58 -16.61
N VAL A 141 2.82 -17.28 -15.81
CA VAL A 141 3.22 -16.83 -14.46
C VAL A 141 4.74 -16.77 -14.31
N LYS A 142 5.18 -16.15 -13.22
CA LYS A 142 6.55 -16.17 -12.73
C LYS A 142 6.57 -16.62 -11.28
N LYS A 143 7.43 -17.58 -10.97
CA LYS A 143 7.67 -18.08 -9.62
C LYS A 143 8.88 -17.40 -8.99
N PHE A 144 8.79 -17.12 -7.70
CA PHE A 144 9.85 -16.63 -6.85
C PHE A 144 9.97 -17.51 -5.62
N THR A 145 11.19 -17.93 -5.27
CA THR A 145 11.47 -18.64 -4.03
C THR A 145 11.63 -17.67 -2.85
N ALA A 146 11.49 -18.17 -1.62
CA ALA A 146 11.75 -17.39 -0.41
C ALA A 146 13.15 -16.73 -0.45
N GLU A 147 14.19 -17.48 -0.87
CA GLU A 147 15.55 -16.98 -0.99
C GLU A 147 15.66 -15.79 -1.96
N GLN A 148 15.02 -15.88 -3.14
CA GLN A 148 15.01 -14.79 -4.12
C GLN A 148 14.32 -13.52 -3.60
N LEU A 149 13.39 -13.68 -2.66
CA LEU A 149 12.66 -12.58 -2.01
C LEU A 149 13.36 -12.10 -0.72
N GLY A 150 14.50 -12.68 -0.35
CA GLY A 150 15.19 -12.35 0.91
C GLY A 150 14.45 -12.80 2.16
N LEU A 151 13.58 -13.79 2.04
CA LEU A 151 12.77 -14.35 3.13
C LEU A 151 13.40 -15.66 3.63
N ALA A 152 13.19 -15.96 4.90
CA ALA A 152 13.50 -17.27 5.48
C ALA A 152 12.34 -18.23 5.25
N GLY A 153 12.67 -19.53 5.09
CA GLY A 153 11.68 -20.60 4.96
C GLY A 153 11.54 -21.11 3.52
N ASP A 154 10.41 -21.77 3.26
CA ASP A 154 10.15 -22.55 2.04
C ASP A 154 8.93 -22.03 1.24
N VAL A 155 8.42 -20.86 1.59
CA VAL A 155 7.29 -20.25 0.88
C VAL A 155 7.73 -19.77 -0.48
N GLU A 156 6.97 -20.10 -1.49
CA GLU A 156 7.10 -19.64 -2.85
C GLU A 156 5.97 -18.69 -3.22
N VAL A 157 6.25 -17.72 -4.09
CA VAL A 157 5.27 -16.77 -4.58
C VAL A 157 5.16 -16.87 -6.09
N ILE A 158 3.94 -16.97 -6.59
CA ILE A 158 3.64 -16.96 -8.02
C ILE A 158 2.91 -15.67 -8.37
N VAL A 159 3.37 -15.02 -9.43
CA VAL A 159 2.82 -13.76 -9.93
C VAL A 159 2.42 -13.91 -11.39
N PRO A 160 1.23 -13.53 -11.84
CA PRO A 160 0.89 -13.54 -13.25
C PRO A 160 1.72 -12.52 -14.01
N LYS A 161 2.14 -12.88 -15.22
CA LYS A 161 2.88 -11.98 -16.10
C LYS A 161 1.99 -10.84 -16.60
N SER A 162 2.60 -9.70 -16.94
CA SER A 162 1.90 -8.51 -17.43
C SER A 162 0.88 -7.98 -16.40
N ILE A 163 -0.22 -7.41 -16.85
CA ILE A 163 -1.32 -6.88 -16.03
C ILE A 163 -2.39 -7.95 -15.72
N ASN A 164 -2.16 -9.20 -16.10
CA ASN A 164 -3.10 -10.28 -15.89
C ASN A 164 -3.35 -10.55 -14.40
N ARG A 165 -4.47 -11.15 -14.10
CA ARG A 165 -4.92 -11.41 -12.74
C ARG A 165 -5.48 -12.82 -12.58
N PHE A 166 -5.31 -13.40 -11.41
CA PHE A 166 -5.98 -14.65 -11.07
C PHE A 166 -7.46 -14.42 -10.77
N ARG A 167 -8.29 -15.43 -10.98
CA ARG A 167 -9.70 -15.40 -10.62
C ARG A 167 -9.85 -15.48 -9.10
N LYS A 168 -10.54 -14.50 -8.53
CA LYS A 168 -10.86 -14.47 -7.10
C LYS A 168 -12.26 -13.87 -6.92
N SER A 169 -13.13 -14.61 -6.25
CA SER A 169 -14.50 -14.16 -5.96
C SER A 169 -14.49 -12.99 -4.96
N GLY A 170 -15.42 -12.04 -5.15
CA GLY A 170 -15.70 -10.98 -4.19
C GLY A 170 -14.69 -9.82 -4.10
N ALA A 171 -13.51 -9.93 -4.75
CA ALA A 171 -12.52 -8.86 -4.75
C ALA A 171 -12.75 -7.84 -5.89
N ALA A 172 -12.25 -6.63 -5.73
CA ALA A 172 -12.16 -5.64 -6.80
C ALA A 172 -11.55 -6.26 -8.07
N THR A 173 -12.01 -5.85 -9.24
CA THR A 173 -11.55 -6.42 -10.50
C THR A 173 -10.70 -5.45 -11.30
N ARG A 174 -11.00 -4.16 -11.23
CA ARG A 174 -10.31 -3.10 -11.96
C ARG A 174 -9.14 -2.50 -11.19
N PHE A 175 -9.28 -2.41 -9.87
CA PHE A 175 -8.22 -1.92 -8.97
C PHE A 175 -7.44 -3.11 -8.41
N LEU A 176 -6.16 -3.15 -8.67
CA LEU A 176 -5.26 -4.21 -8.22
C LEU A 176 -4.04 -3.60 -7.53
N HIS A 177 -3.65 -4.15 -6.40
CA HIS A 177 -2.35 -3.85 -5.80
C HIS A 177 -1.23 -4.19 -6.77
N GLY A 178 -0.27 -3.28 -6.87
CA GLY A 178 0.94 -3.47 -7.68
C GLY A 178 1.97 -4.36 -6.99
#